data_cac55c10ad86fd73bc3d0dae14221569
#
_entry.id   cac55c10ad86fd73bc3d0dae14221569
#
_cell.length_a   1.000
_cell.length_b   1.000
_cell.length_c   1.000
_cell.angle_alpha   90.00
_cell.angle_beta   90.00
_cell.angle_gamma   90.00
#
_symmetry.space_group_name_H-M   'P 1'
#
loop_
_entity.id
_entity.type
_entity.pdbx_description
1 polymer ?
#
loop_
_entity_poly.entity_id
_entity_poly.type
_entity_poly.pdbx_seq_one_letter_code
_entity_poly.pdbx_strand_id
1 'polypeptide(L)'
;FLLKSKTSATYLIVDNNRYLVSDPDLLKALSPLGPLGVISDDYLNTFTDAGAMTRVVKSALGRYYFVEAGKKFLFSDCGQVSTFGLDCSKAVQLTSSQLAALADSGPMSAYVAGSGSDTYFISGGFKREVLDTPSATANGISLPVLNNKLTIAAFNYLPWGPPVIKNGSIFTNRDTKNLDVYMDGLAYEIPAAVGKDLDLKPWFESSTGTMSTAGLSMAASTTPVLNFDRDDQGRTWLLTSAGKRLVTVGSELLADSPLLPNSFFARIATMD
;
A
#
# COMPACT_ATOMS: atom_id res chain seq x y z
N PHE A 1 30.84 8.91 0.74
CA PHE A 1 30.77 9.12 2.19
C PHE A 1 29.67 10.11 2.54
N LEU A 2 29.23 10.12 3.81
CA LEU A 2 28.16 10.98 4.30
C LEU A 2 28.76 12.17 5.07
N LEU A 3 28.29 13.37 4.78
CA LEU A 3 28.69 14.59 5.46
C LEU A 3 27.47 15.37 5.97
N LYS A 4 27.63 15.99 7.13
CA LYS A 4 26.67 16.89 7.74
C LYS A 4 27.28 18.28 7.87
N SER A 5 26.50 19.29 7.49
CA SER A 5 26.87 20.68 7.72
C SER A 5 26.68 21.07 9.20
N LYS A 6 27.28 22.15 9.63
CA LYS A 6 27.01 22.76 10.95
C LYS A 6 25.54 23.21 11.09
N THR A 7 24.87 23.53 9.99
CA THR A 7 23.47 23.93 9.90
C THR A 7 22.49 22.75 9.83
N SER A 8 22.98 21.51 9.98
CA SER A 8 22.23 20.26 10.07
C SER A 8 21.80 19.61 8.75
N ALA A 9 22.07 20.18 7.58
CA ALA A 9 21.84 19.50 6.31
C ALA A 9 22.82 18.34 6.13
N THR A 10 22.30 17.18 5.68
CA THR A 10 23.09 15.97 5.44
C THR A 10 23.21 15.70 3.95
N TYR A 11 24.39 15.31 3.51
CA TYR A 11 24.69 15.06 2.10
C TYR A 11 25.39 13.72 1.91
N LEU A 12 25.03 13.04 0.83
CA LEU A 12 25.85 11.97 0.25
C LEU A 12 26.86 12.61 -0.71
N ILE A 13 28.14 12.30 -0.54
CA ILE A 13 29.20 12.73 -1.45
C ILE A 13 29.59 11.56 -2.35
N VAL A 14 29.51 11.81 -3.65
CA VAL A 14 29.95 10.89 -4.70
C VAL A 14 30.88 11.68 -5.64
N ASP A 15 32.11 11.26 -5.74
CA ASP A 15 33.18 12.00 -6.46
C ASP A 15 33.21 13.47 -6.01
N ASN A 16 32.99 14.43 -6.90
CA ASN A 16 32.95 15.86 -6.59
C ASN A 16 31.53 16.43 -6.44
N ASN A 17 30.51 15.55 -6.32
CA ASN A 17 29.09 15.96 -6.22
C ASN A 17 28.55 15.73 -4.81
N ARG A 18 27.69 16.65 -4.36
CA ARG A 18 26.91 16.51 -3.13
C ARG A 18 25.43 16.34 -3.46
N TYR A 19 24.77 15.37 -2.81
CA TYR A 19 23.36 15.08 -2.94
C TYR A 19 22.68 15.26 -1.60
N LEU A 20 21.69 16.13 -1.49
CA LEU A 20 20.97 16.40 -0.24
C LEU A 20 20.18 15.17 0.20
N VAL A 21 20.42 14.69 1.41
CA VAL A 21 19.65 13.61 2.05
C VAL A 21 18.70 14.24 3.06
N SER A 22 17.46 14.50 2.63
CA SER A 22 16.42 15.15 3.45
C SER A 22 15.56 14.16 4.25
N ASP A 23 15.53 12.89 3.83
CA ASP A 23 14.76 11.84 4.48
C ASP A 23 15.63 11.09 5.52
N PRO A 24 15.28 11.12 6.84
CA PRO A 24 16.03 10.42 7.87
C PRO A 24 16.10 8.90 7.67
N ASP A 25 15.07 8.30 7.08
CA ASP A 25 15.04 6.86 6.81
C ASP A 25 15.93 6.51 5.61
N LEU A 26 16.00 7.39 4.62
CA LEU A 26 16.99 7.25 3.53
C LEU A 26 18.41 7.39 4.08
N LEU A 27 18.65 8.30 5.03
CA LEU A 27 19.95 8.41 5.69
C LEU A 27 20.35 7.11 6.40
N LYS A 28 19.42 6.49 7.12
CA LYS A 28 19.64 5.16 7.74
C LYS A 28 19.95 4.09 6.69
N ALA A 29 19.24 4.12 5.56
CA ALA A 29 19.47 3.19 4.47
C ALA A 29 20.87 3.32 3.87
N LEU A 30 21.45 4.50 3.91
CA LEU A 30 22.81 4.80 3.41
C LEU A 30 23.91 4.59 4.46
N SER A 31 23.59 4.21 5.69
CA SER A 31 24.58 4.07 6.79
C SER A 31 25.79 3.19 6.47
N PRO A 32 25.71 2.11 5.64
CA PRO A 32 26.91 1.34 5.29
C PRO A 32 27.94 2.11 4.44
N LEU A 33 27.57 3.28 3.89
CA LEU A 33 28.51 4.12 3.14
C LEU A 33 29.54 4.84 4.03
N GLY A 34 29.46 4.65 5.33
CA GLY A 34 30.41 5.15 6.32
C GLY A 34 29.76 6.04 7.38
N PRO A 35 30.53 6.43 8.39
CA PRO A 35 30.05 7.31 9.44
C PRO A 35 29.73 8.70 8.90
N LEU A 36 28.79 9.37 9.56
CA LEU A 36 28.42 10.75 9.25
C LEU A 36 29.51 11.71 9.78
N GLY A 37 30.31 12.30 8.89
CA GLY A 37 31.29 13.33 9.23
C GLY A 37 30.61 14.69 9.38
N VAL A 38 31.10 15.51 10.33
CA VAL A 38 30.66 16.91 10.47
C VAL A 38 31.73 17.82 9.89
N ILE A 39 31.32 18.79 9.05
CA ILE A 39 32.26 19.63 8.31
C ILE A 39 31.72 21.06 8.19
N SER A 40 32.60 22.02 7.85
CA SER A 40 32.16 23.39 7.61
C SER A 40 31.36 23.54 6.33
N ASP A 41 30.47 24.52 6.30
CA ASP A 41 29.66 24.82 5.11
C ASP A 41 30.58 25.28 3.94
N ASP A 42 31.66 25.99 4.23
CA ASP A 42 32.62 26.42 3.21
C ASP A 42 33.24 25.23 2.47
N TYR A 43 33.58 24.17 3.22
CA TYR A 43 34.11 22.95 2.59
C TYR A 43 33.02 22.20 1.82
N LEU A 44 31.79 22.12 2.35
CA LEU A 44 30.69 21.53 1.61
C LEU A 44 30.39 22.27 0.30
N ASN A 45 30.60 23.58 0.26
CA ASN A 45 30.43 24.41 -0.93
C ASN A 45 31.49 24.19 -1.99
N THR A 46 32.57 23.46 -1.69
CA THR A 46 33.56 23.05 -2.72
C THR A 46 33.02 21.91 -3.61
N PHE A 47 32.00 21.16 -3.15
CA PHE A 47 31.34 20.13 -3.97
C PHE A 47 30.23 20.75 -4.82
N THR A 48 30.10 20.25 -6.04
CA THR A 48 29.01 20.63 -6.93
C THR A 48 27.66 20.13 -6.37
N ASP A 49 26.69 21.02 -6.25
CA ASP A 49 25.35 20.65 -5.86
C ASP A 49 24.66 19.87 -7.02
N ALA A 50 24.35 18.60 -6.78
CA ALA A 50 23.73 17.71 -7.74
C ALA A 50 22.26 17.35 -7.37
N GLY A 51 21.67 18.12 -6.45
CA GLY A 51 20.27 18.02 -6.07
C GLY A 51 20.00 17.02 -4.95
N ALA A 52 18.78 16.50 -4.90
CA ALA A 52 18.34 15.60 -3.84
C ALA A 52 18.72 14.15 -4.10
N MET A 53 19.13 13.45 -3.04
CA MET A 53 19.27 12.00 -3.04
C MET A 53 17.91 11.35 -3.04
N THR A 54 17.73 10.32 -3.87
CA THR A 54 16.52 9.49 -3.92
C THR A 54 16.87 8.06 -3.52
N ARG A 55 15.84 7.20 -3.34
CA ARG A 55 16.03 5.77 -3.06
C ARG A 55 16.53 4.98 -4.25
N VAL A 56 16.61 5.58 -5.44
CA VAL A 56 17.16 4.92 -6.63
C VAL A 56 18.61 5.35 -6.87
N VAL A 57 19.46 4.35 -6.98
CA VAL A 57 20.88 4.53 -7.33
C VAL A 57 21.20 3.70 -8.55
N LYS A 58 22.30 4.01 -9.22
CA LYS A 58 22.79 3.22 -10.35
C LYS A 58 24.28 2.91 -10.23
N SER A 59 24.67 1.79 -10.84
CA SER A 59 26.07 1.44 -11.03
C SER A 59 26.66 2.15 -12.26
N ALA A 60 27.97 2.12 -12.40
CA ALA A 60 28.66 2.57 -13.61
C ALA A 60 28.24 1.78 -14.87
N LEU A 61 27.72 0.57 -14.70
CA LEU A 61 27.18 -0.27 -15.79
C LEU A 61 25.71 0.01 -16.12
N GLY A 62 25.11 1.06 -15.51
CA GLY A 62 23.73 1.45 -15.78
C GLY A 62 22.67 0.56 -15.12
N ARG A 63 23.04 -0.30 -14.18
CA ARG A 63 22.06 -1.08 -13.41
C ARG A 63 21.47 -0.23 -12.30
N TYR A 64 20.13 -0.28 -12.13
CA TYR A 64 19.39 0.48 -11.13
C TYR A 64 19.10 -0.37 -9.91
N TYR A 65 19.17 0.27 -8.73
CA TYR A 65 18.91 -0.40 -7.46
C TYR A 65 18.04 0.49 -6.57
N PHE A 66 17.15 -0.15 -5.82
CA PHE A 66 16.47 0.46 -4.68
C PHE A 66 17.32 0.30 -3.43
N VAL A 67 17.48 1.38 -2.65
CA VAL A 67 18.27 1.34 -1.41
C VAL A 67 17.37 1.43 -0.20
N GLU A 68 17.49 0.43 0.69
CA GLU A 68 16.71 0.36 1.92
C GLU A 68 17.47 -0.42 3.01
N ALA A 69 17.47 0.14 4.24
CA ALA A 69 18.03 -0.50 5.44
C ALA A 69 19.45 -1.09 5.23
N GLY A 70 20.32 -0.35 4.53
CA GLY A 70 21.70 -0.79 4.24
C GLY A 70 21.81 -1.83 3.14
N LYS A 71 20.74 -2.09 2.41
CA LYS A 71 20.66 -3.09 1.34
C LYS A 71 20.36 -2.43 0.01
N LYS A 72 20.70 -3.15 -1.07
CA LYS A 72 20.32 -2.79 -2.43
C LYS A 72 19.53 -3.93 -3.07
N PHE A 73 18.43 -3.57 -3.76
CA PHE A 73 17.57 -4.46 -4.50
C PHE A 73 17.65 -4.10 -5.98
N LEU A 74 17.96 -5.06 -6.84
CA LEU A 74 18.14 -4.83 -8.27
C LEU A 74 16.80 -4.66 -8.97
N PHE A 75 16.57 -3.52 -9.62
CA PHE A 75 15.48 -3.36 -10.57
C PHE A 75 15.81 -4.07 -11.90
N SER A 76 14.81 -4.65 -12.53
CA SER A 76 14.95 -5.28 -13.85
C SER A 76 15.32 -4.24 -14.93
N ASP A 77 14.67 -3.09 -14.86
CA ASP A 77 14.79 -2.01 -15.83
C ASP A 77 14.23 -0.69 -15.27
N CYS A 78 14.25 0.37 -16.08
CA CYS A 78 13.71 1.68 -15.73
C CYS A 78 12.17 1.69 -15.65
N GLY A 79 11.49 0.81 -16.34
CA GLY A 79 10.03 0.64 -16.22
C GLY A 79 9.64 0.19 -14.82
N GLN A 80 10.40 -0.75 -14.24
CA GLN A 80 10.18 -1.15 -12.86
C GLN A 80 10.49 -0.03 -11.86
N VAL A 81 11.54 0.79 -12.10
CA VAL A 81 11.81 1.99 -11.29
C VAL A 81 10.59 2.93 -11.28
N SER A 82 10.00 3.17 -12.46
CA SER A 82 8.80 4.00 -12.60
C SER A 82 7.58 3.39 -11.90
N THR A 83 7.46 2.06 -11.88
CA THR A 83 6.41 1.36 -11.11
C THR A 83 6.45 1.71 -9.62
N PHE A 84 7.64 1.96 -9.08
CA PHE A 84 7.87 2.42 -7.71
C PHE A 84 7.75 3.94 -7.55
N GLY A 85 7.22 4.67 -8.53
CA GLY A 85 7.08 6.13 -8.48
C GLY A 85 8.43 6.87 -8.47
N LEU A 86 9.50 6.22 -8.90
CA LEU A 86 10.85 6.76 -8.97
C LEU A 86 11.24 7.09 -10.41
N ASP A 87 12.26 7.92 -10.57
CA ASP A 87 12.73 8.39 -11.87
C ASP A 87 14.19 7.97 -12.09
N CYS A 88 14.42 7.16 -13.12
CA CYS A 88 15.77 6.72 -13.52
C CYS A 88 16.72 7.89 -13.81
N SER A 89 16.22 9.00 -14.34
CA SER A 89 17.06 10.17 -14.66
C SER A 89 17.65 10.81 -13.40
N LYS A 90 16.98 10.61 -12.25
CA LYS A 90 17.39 11.09 -10.94
C LYS A 90 18.21 10.08 -10.13
N ALA A 91 18.50 8.90 -10.72
CA ALA A 91 19.30 7.89 -10.06
C ALA A 91 20.73 8.37 -9.83
N VAL A 92 21.16 8.40 -8.58
CA VAL A 92 22.54 8.78 -8.22
C VAL A 92 23.48 7.64 -8.60
N GLN A 93 24.50 7.94 -9.41
CA GLN A 93 25.52 6.96 -9.74
C GLN A 93 26.50 6.81 -8.59
N LEU A 94 26.47 5.68 -7.90
CA LEU A 94 27.41 5.36 -6.84
C LEU A 94 28.74 4.83 -7.42
N THR A 95 29.85 5.08 -6.71
CA THR A 95 31.12 4.42 -7.00
C THR A 95 31.02 2.92 -6.73
N SER A 96 31.91 2.13 -7.32
CA SER A 96 31.91 0.67 -7.11
C SER A 96 32.11 0.31 -5.63
N SER A 97 32.92 1.06 -4.88
CA SER A 97 33.13 0.86 -3.45
C SER A 97 31.88 1.19 -2.62
N GLN A 98 31.19 2.30 -2.93
CA GLN A 98 29.94 2.66 -2.28
C GLN A 98 28.84 1.60 -2.56
N LEU A 99 28.73 1.17 -3.80
CA LEU A 99 27.75 0.13 -4.16
C LEU A 99 28.07 -1.22 -3.51
N ALA A 100 29.35 -1.56 -3.35
CA ALA A 100 29.78 -2.79 -2.67
C ALA A 100 29.52 -2.75 -1.16
N ALA A 101 29.51 -1.57 -0.53
CA ALA A 101 29.21 -1.42 0.89
C ALA A 101 27.72 -1.74 1.21
N LEU A 102 26.82 -1.58 0.25
CA LEU A 102 25.42 -1.95 0.39
C LEU A 102 25.24 -3.47 0.20
N ALA A 103 24.63 -4.16 1.16
CA ALA A 103 24.40 -5.59 1.07
C ALA A 103 23.46 -5.90 -0.11
N ASP A 104 23.79 -6.92 -0.90
CA ASP A 104 22.95 -7.36 -2.01
C ASP A 104 21.76 -8.15 -1.49
N SER A 105 20.55 -7.77 -1.91
CA SER A 105 19.29 -8.43 -1.53
C SER A 105 18.54 -9.01 -2.72
N GLY A 106 19.22 -9.15 -3.86
CA GLY A 106 18.66 -9.74 -5.06
C GLY A 106 17.71 -8.83 -5.83
N PRO A 107 16.84 -9.40 -6.67
CA PRO A 107 15.93 -8.64 -7.51
C PRO A 107 14.84 -7.93 -6.70
N MET A 108 14.43 -6.74 -7.15
CA MET A 108 13.28 -6.03 -6.62
C MET A 108 11.98 -6.69 -7.10
N SER A 109 11.04 -6.88 -6.18
CA SER A 109 9.70 -7.40 -6.46
C SER A 109 8.66 -6.30 -6.27
N ALA A 110 7.64 -6.26 -7.14
CA ALA A 110 6.48 -5.41 -6.95
C ALA A 110 5.60 -5.84 -5.75
N TYR A 111 5.81 -7.06 -5.26
CA TYR A 111 5.11 -7.62 -4.11
C TYR A 111 6.03 -7.49 -2.88
N VAL A 112 5.63 -6.67 -1.92
CA VAL A 112 6.44 -6.34 -0.76
C VAL A 112 5.69 -6.62 0.54
N ALA A 113 6.37 -7.18 1.53
CA ALA A 113 5.87 -7.28 2.88
C ALA A 113 6.20 -6.00 3.64
N GLY A 114 5.23 -5.47 4.36
CA GLY A 114 5.44 -4.43 5.35
C GLY A 114 5.95 -5.00 6.69
N SER A 115 5.87 -4.17 7.73
CA SER A 115 6.06 -4.65 9.10
C SER A 115 4.82 -5.43 9.54
N GLY A 116 5.01 -6.65 10.02
CA GLY A 116 3.91 -7.55 10.39
C GLY A 116 3.51 -8.49 9.26
N SER A 117 2.21 -8.79 9.15
CA SER A 117 1.65 -9.68 8.13
C SER A 117 1.15 -8.95 6.88
N ASP A 118 1.30 -7.63 6.84
CA ASP A 118 0.74 -6.80 5.77
C ASP A 118 1.53 -7.00 4.49
N THR A 119 0.81 -7.11 3.39
CA THR A 119 1.38 -7.29 2.07
C THR A 119 0.86 -6.21 1.13
N TYR A 120 1.76 -5.71 0.32
CA TYR A 120 1.46 -4.63 -0.63
C TYR A 120 1.89 -5.01 -2.03
N PHE A 121 1.09 -4.63 -2.99
CA PHE A 121 1.43 -4.68 -4.41
C PHE A 121 1.71 -3.26 -4.90
N ILE A 122 2.93 -3.03 -5.40
CA ILE A 122 3.36 -1.73 -5.91
C ILE A 122 3.12 -1.71 -7.42
N SER A 123 2.30 -0.78 -7.87
CA SER A 123 2.01 -0.63 -9.31
C SER A 123 1.62 0.80 -9.66
N GLY A 124 2.14 1.31 -10.79
CA GLY A 124 1.79 2.64 -11.31
C GLY A 124 2.09 3.79 -10.36
N GLY A 125 3.08 3.65 -9.47
CA GLY A 125 3.42 4.66 -8.46
C GLY A 125 2.51 4.64 -7.23
N PHE A 126 1.72 3.58 -7.03
CA PHE A 126 0.84 3.41 -5.87
C PHE A 126 1.22 2.18 -5.05
N LYS A 127 1.00 2.25 -3.74
CA LYS A 127 0.98 1.08 -2.87
C LYS A 127 -0.47 0.61 -2.68
N ARG A 128 -0.72 -0.66 -2.96
CA ARG A 128 -2.05 -1.27 -2.89
C ARG A 128 -2.00 -2.40 -1.86
N GLU A 129 -2.75 -2.28 -0.79
CA GLU A 129 -2.80 -3.35 0.21
C GLU A 129 -3.52 -4.57 -0.36
N VAL A 130 -2.99 -5.76 -0.09
CA VAL A 130 -3.50 -7.04 -0.59
C VAL A 130 -4.15 -7.79 0.56
N LEU A 131 -5.43 -8.13 0.41
CA LEU A 131 -6.18 -8.83 1.45
C LEU A 131 -5.61 -10.24 1.68
N ASP A 132 -5.49 -11.02 0.59
CA ASP A 132 -5.05 -12.42 0.61
C ASP A 132 -4.63 -12.91 -0.79
N THR A 133 -4.15 -14.14 -0.85
CA THR A 133 -3.77 -14.80 -2.11
C THR A 133 -4.93 -14.95 -3.11
N PRO A 134 -6.14 -15.38 -2.71
CA PRO A 134 -7.30 -15.41 -3.60
C PRO A 134 -7.61 -14.05 -4.22
N SER A 135 -7.49 -12.96 -3.43
CA SER A 135 -7.69 -11.58 -3.90
C SER A 135 -6.65 -11.16 -4.93
N ALA A 136 -5.37 -11.48 -4.69
CA ALA A 136 -4.30 -11.22 -5.66
C ALA A 136 -4.58 -11.94 -6.97
N THR A 137 -4.89 -13.24 -6.91
CA THR A 137 -5.19 -14.07 -8.09
C THR A 137 -6.38 -13.54 -8.88
N ALA A 138 -7.48 -13.19 -8.18
CA ALA A 138 -8.69 -12.65 -8.80
C ALA A 138 -8.44 -11.30 -9.51
N ASN A 139 -7.43 -10.54 -9.07
CA ASN A 139 -7.00 -9.29 -9.69
C ASN A 139 -5.89 -9.49 -10.75
N GLY A 140 -5.60 -10.72 -11.17
CA GLY A 140 -4.59 -11.02 -12.18
C GLY A 140 -3.15 -10.80 -11.70
N ILE A 141 -2.92 -10.71 -10.40
CA ILE A 141 -1.59 -10.54 -9.82
C ILE A 141 -1.00 -11.92 -9.59
N SER A 142 0.01 -12.25 -10.37
CA SER A 142 0.83 -13.43 -10.11
C SER A 142 1.66 -13.16 -8.86
N LEU A 143 1.46 -13.93 -7.82
CA LEU A 143 2.26 -13.83 -6.61
C LEU A 143 3.68 -14.29 -6.92
N PRO A 144 4.69 -13.44 -6.76
CA PRO A 144 6.06 -13.84 -6.97
C PRO A 144 6.50 -14.79 -5.85
N VAL A 145 7.40 -15.70 -6.20
CA VAL A 145 8.13 -16.52 -5.25
C VAL A 145 8.97 -15.63 -4.30
N LEU A 146 9.33 -14.42 -4.74
CA LEU A 146 10.11 -13.44 -3.99
C LEU A 146 9.18 -12.34 -3.43
N ASN A 147 9.16 -12.25 -2.12
CA ASN A 147 8.53 -11.17 -1.38
C ASN A 147 9.64 -10.37 -0.68
N ASN A 148 9.91 -9.16 -1.15
CA ASN A 148 10.90 -8.30 -0.49
C ASN A 148 10.35 -7.81 0.83
N LYS A 149 11.08 -8.04 1.91
CA LYS A 149 10.78 -7.44 3.21
C LYS A 149 11.39 -6.06 3.26
N LEU A 150 10.55 -5.03 3.13
CA LEU A 150 10.92 -3.64 3.24
C LEU A 150 10.36 -3.05 4.53
N THR A 151 10.99 -1.99 5.04
CA THR A 151 10.36 -1.20 6.11
C THR A 151 9.19 -0.40 5.52
N ILE A 152 8.18 -0.07 6.32
CA ILE A 152 7.08 0.80 5.87
C ILE A 152 7.62 2.14 5.37
N ALA A 153 8.64 2.69 6.02
CA ALA A 153 9.32 3.91 5.63
C ALA A 153 9.85 3.87 4.18
N ALA A 154 10.24 2.67 3.70
CA ALA A 154 10.78 2.50 2.36
C ALA A 154 9.80 2.86 1.24
N PHE A 155 8.49 2.74 1.49
CA PHE A 155 7.45 3.00 0.50
C PHE A 155 6.32 3.92 1.01
N ASN A 156 6.51 4.61 2.15
CA ASN A 156 5.56 5.61 2.65
C ASN A 156 5.39 6.82 1.73
N TYR A 157 6.38 7.09 0.88
CA TYR A 157 6.29 8.14 -0.13
C TYR A 157 5.28 7.81 -1.25
N LEU A 158 4.90 6.53 -1.39
CA LEU A 158 3.89 6.13 -2.37
C LEU A 158 2.48 6.44 -1.83
N PRO A 159 1.63 7.09 -2.63
CA PRO A 159 0.22 7.24 -2.30
C PRO A 159 -0.48 5.89 -2.26
N TRP A 160 -1.59 5.84 -1.53
CA TRP A 160 -2.48 4.68 -1.55
C TRP A 160 -3.16 4.57 -2.91
N GLY A 161 -3.22 3.34 -3.43
CA GLY A 161 -4.03 2.97 -4.59
C GLY A 161 -5.22 2.09 -4.16
N PRO A 162 -6.11 1.79 -5.12
CA PRO A 162 -7.23 0.88 -4.85
C PRO A 162 -6.73 -0.45 -4.27
N PRO A 163 -7.35 -0.97 -3.19
CA PRO A 163 -6.93 -2.20 -2.56
C PRO A 163 -7.06 -3.39 -3.51
N VAL A 164 -6.32 -4.46 -3.21
CA VAL A 164 -6.39 -5.72 -3.96
C VAL A 164 -7.28 -6.67 -3.18
N ILE A 165 -8.56 -6.71 -3.52
CA ILE A 165 -9.59 -7.52 -2.86
C ILE A 165 -10.42 -8.23 -3.94
N LYS A 166 -10.78 -9.48 -3.69
CA LYS A 166 -11.70 -10.23 -4.54
C LYS A 166 -13.12 -9.73 -4.33
N ASN A 167 -13.86 -9.50 -5.42
CA ASN A 167 -15.26 -9.10 -5.34
C ASN A 167 -16.12 -10.15 -4.62
N GLY A 168 -16.91 -9.73 -3.64
CA GLY A 168 -17.72 -10.61 -2.80
C GLY A 168 -16.98 -11.19 -1.60
N SER A 169 -15.84 -10.64 -1.20
CA SER A 169 -15.16 -11.01 0.04
C SER A 169 -15.76 -10.28 1.24
N ILE A 170 -15.79 -10.98 2.38
CA ILE A 170 -16.04 -10.42 3.71
C ILE A 170 -14.79 -10.64 4.58
N PHE A 171 -14.34 -9.58 5.24
CA PHE A 171 -13.09 -9.57 6.00
C PHE A 171 -13.15 -8.59 7.17
N THR A 172 -12.13 -8.62 8.03
CA THR A 172 -12.02 -7.71 9.18
C THR A 172 -11.15 -6.50 8.83
N ASN A 173 -11.64 -5.31 9.12
CA ASN A 173 -10.80 -4.13 9.21
C ASN A 173 -9.97 -4.22 10.49
N ARG A 174 -8.64 -4.25 10.36
CA ARG A 174 -7.76 -4.47 11.51
C ARG A 174 -7.68 -3.29 12.47
N ASP A 175 -8.04 -2.09 12.03
CA ASP A 175 -7.99 -0.88 12.85
C ASP A 175 -9.30 -0.72 13.65
N THR A 176 -10.44 -0.81 12.98
CA THR A 176 -11.78 -0.64 13.61
C THR A 176 -12.31 -1.92 14.26
N LYS A 177 -11.83 -3.10 13.84
CA LYS A 177 -12.33 -4.44 14.19
C LYS A 177 -13.73 -4.75 13.64
N ASN A 178 -14.30 -3.87 12.83
CA ASN A 178 -15.54 -4.11 12.12
C ASN A 178 -15.32 -5.05 10.94
N LEU A 179 -16.39 -5.66 10.46
CA LEU A 179 -16.39 -6.40 9.21
C LEU A 179 -16.65 -5.43 8.05
N ASP A 180 -16.05 -5.74 6.91
CA ASP A 180 -16.30 -5.07 5.63
C ASP A 180 -16.69 -6.10 4.59
N VAL A 181 -17.63 -5.75 3.72
CA VAL A 181 -17.97 -6.51 2.50
C VAL A 181 -17.47 -5.73 1.30
N TYR A 182 -16.68 -6.37 0.43
CA TYR A 182 -16.18 -5.74 -0.79
C TYR A 182 -17.04 -6.12 -1.98
N MET A 183 -17.72 -5.14 -2.57
CA MET A 183 -18.58 -5.30 -3.75
C MET A 183 -18.37 -4.16 -4.73
N ASP A 184 -18.25 -4.50 -5.99
CA ASP A 184 -18.18 -3.56 -7.13
C ASP A 184 -17.15 -2.43 -6.96
N GLY A 185 -16.01 -2.77 -6.37
CA GLY A 185 -14.91 -1.84 -6.16
C GLY A 185 -14.99 -1.03 -4.86
N LEU A 186 -16.04 -1.23 -4.04
CA LEU A 186 -16.22 -0.53 -2.77
C LEU A 186 -16.26 -1.49 -1.58
N ALA A 187 -15.74 -1.04 -0.46
CA ALA A 187 -15.81 -1.71 0.84
C ALA A 187 -16.92 -1.07 1.69
N TYR A 188 -17.91 -1.87 2.05
CA TYR A 188 -19.06 -1.48 2.85
C TYR A 188 -18.89 -1.98 4.27
N GLU A 189 -18.75 -1.08 5.22
CA GLU A 189 -18.59 -1.42 6.64
C GLU A 189 -19.88 -2.00 7.21
N ILE A 190 -19.77 -3.07 7.99
CA ILE A 190 -20.83 -3.61 8.85
C ILE A 190 -20.53 -3.14 10.27
N PRO A 191 -21.25 -2.14 10.81
CA PRO A 191 -21.03 -1.66 12.16
C PRO A 191 -21.14 -2.77 13.21
N ALA A 192 -20.31 -2.76 14.24
CA ALA A 192 -20.29 -3.80 15.28
C ALA A 192 -21.66 -4.05 15.96
N ALA A 193 -22.49 -3.00 16.06
CA ALA A 193 -23.84 -3.10 16.60
C ALA A 193 -24.77 -3.98 15.74
N VAL A 194 -24.56 -3.93 14.42
CA VAL A 194 -25.33 -4.70 13.42
C VAL A 194 -24.75 -6.09 13.22
N GLY A 195 -23.43 -6.18 13.19
CA GLY A 195 -22.71 -7.42 12.86
C GLY A 195 -22.91 -8.59 13.82
N LYS A 196 -23.50 -8.34 15.01
CA LYS A 196 -23.88 -9.41 15.95
C LYS A 196 -25.16 -10.14 15.51
N ASP A 197 -26.08 -9.41 14.87
CA ASP A 197 -27.38 -9.91 14.46
C ASP A 197 -27.39 -10.28 12.97
N LEU A 198 -26.45 -9.75 12.21
CA LEU A 198 -26.33 -9.90 10.77
C LEU A 198 -25.10 -10.74 10.41
N ASP A 199 -25.20 -12.05 10.39
CA ASP A 199 -24.15 -12.93 9.89
C ASP A 199 -24.22 -13.05 8.37
N LEU A 200 -23.38 -12.30 7.67
CA LEU A 200 -23.30 -12.33 6.20
C LEU A 200 -22.29 -13.37 5.66
N LYS A 201 -21.55 -14.06 6.52
CA LYS A 201 -20.54 -15.04 6.10
C LYS A 201 -21.08 -16.18 5.23
N PRO A 202 -22.31 -16.65 5.39
CA PRO A 202 -22.86 -17.66 4.48
C PRO A 202 -23.00 -17.18 3.03
N TRP A 203 -23.10 -15.88 2.80
CA TRP A 203 -23.41 -15.27 1.50
C TRP A 203 -22.19 -14.65 0.81
N PHE A 204 -21.12 -14.42 1.57
CA PHE A 204 -19.90 -13.81 1.10
C PHE A 204 -18.69 -14.70 1.41
N GLU A 205 -17.67 -14.61 0.58
CA GLU A 205 -16.44 -15.39 0.78
C GLU A 205 -15.63 -14.83 1.95
N SER A 206 -15.59 -15.58 3.04
CA SER A 206 -14.85 -15.17 4.24
C SER A 206 -13.35 -15.23 4.00
N SER A 207 -12.66 -14.13 4.21
CA SER A 207 -11.19 -14.06 4.23
C SER A 207 -10.66 -14.09 5.67
N THR A 208 -9.54 -14.78 5.86
CA THR A 208 -8.75 -14.70 7.11
C THR A 208 -7.80 -13.53 7.10
N GLY A 209 -7.61 -12.88 5.94
CA GLY A 209 -6.85 -11.64 5.81
C GLY A 209 -7.56 -10.47 6.48
N THR A 210 -6.80 -9.42 6.73
CA THR A 210 -7.32 -8.15 7.27
C THR A 210 -6.82 -6.99 6.45
N MET A 211 -7.58 -5.89 6.45
CA MET A 211 -7.20 -4.65 5.76
C MET A 211 -7.09 -3.50 6.76
N SER A 212 -6.22 -2.54 6.49
CA SER A 212 -6.18 -1.28 7.24
C SER A 212 -7.22 -0.31 6.73
N THR A 213 -7.67 0.59 7.59
CA THR A 213 -8.50 1.74 7.18
C THR A 213 -7.80 2.57 6.10
N ALA A 214 -6.50 2.77 6.21
CA ALA A 214 -5.70 3.48 5.21
C ALA A 214 -5.65 2.73 3.87
N GLY A 215 -5.49 1.40 3.89
CA GLY A 215 -5.50 0.56 2.69
C GLY A 215 -6.85 0.55 1.98
N LEU A 216 -7.94 0.72 2.72
CA LEU A 216 -9.30 0.82 2.18
C LEU A 216 -9.66 2.23 1.70
N SER A 217 -8.87 3.27 2.00
CA SER A 217 -9.24 4.68 1.79
C SER A 217 -9.72 5.01 0.37
N MET A 218 -9.19 4.32 -0.65
CA MET A 218 -9.58 4.50 -2.05
C MET A 218 -10.81 3.69 -2.48
N ALA A 219 -11.33 2.84 -1.60
CA ALA A 219 -12.48 1.97 -1.87
C ALA A 219 -13.54 2.04 -0.76
N ALA A 220 -13.31 2.80 0.32
CA ALA A 220 -14.28 2.90 1.42
C ALA A 220 -15.59 3.51 0.93
N SER A 221 -16.70 2.81 1.13
CA SER A 221 -18.03 3.36 0.95
C SER A 221 -18.39 4.25 2.14
N THR A 222 -19.10 5.35 1.88
CA THR A 222 -19.72 6.16 2.95
C THR A 222 -21.03 5.54 3.44
N THR A 223 -21.50 4.51 2.76
CA THR A 223 -22.76 3.82 3.06
C THR A 223 -22.45 2.52 3.81
N PRO A 224 -22.85 2.38 5.09
CA PRO A 224 -22.69 1.14 5.84
C PRO A 224 -23.75 0.10 5.43
N VAL A 225 -23.50 -1.16 5.77
CA VAL A 225 -24.52 -2.22 5.72
C VAL A 225 -25.27 -2.20 7.04
N LEU A 226 -26.59 -2.12 6.98
CA LEU A 226 -27.48 -2.15 8.15
C LEU A 226 -28.45 -3.34 8.08
N ASN A 227 -29.38 -3.43 9.05
CA ASN A 227 -30.45 -4.43 8.98
C ASN A 227 -31.52 -4.08 7.93
N PHE A 228 -31.69 -2.79 7.62
CA PHE A 228 -32.57 -2.32 6.57
C PHE A 228 -31.77 -1.52 5.56
N ASP A 229 -31.70 -2.03 4.34
CA ASP A 229 -30.97 -1.40 3.25
C ASP A 229 -31.85 -1.37 1.99
N ARG A 230 -31.57 -0.42 1.08
CA ARG A 230 -32.29 -0.29 -0.19
C ARG A 230 -31.41 -0.75 -1.33
N ASP A 231 -32.04 -1.32 -2.35
CA ASP A 231 -31.39 -1.62 -3.62
C ASP A 231 -31.49 -0.46 -4.62
N ASP A 232 -30.82 -0.58 -5.76
CA ASP A 232 -30.82 0.44 -6.83
C ASP A 232 -32.21 0.70 -7.44
N GLN A 233 -33.19 -0.17 -7.16
CA GLN A 233 -34.59 0.00 -7.57
C GLN A 233 -35.43 0.70 -6.49
N GLY A 234 -34.80 1.07 -5.37
CA GLY A 234 -35.46 1.72 -4.23
C GLY A 234 -36.28 0.76 -3.36
N ARG A 235 -36.16 -0.57 -3.56
CA ARG A 235 -36.83 -1.55 -2.72
C ARG A 235 -36.05 -1.67 -1.40
N THR A 236 -36.78 -1.67 -0.29
CA THR A 236 -36.21 -1.86 1.05
C THR A 236 -36.19 -3.33 1.43
N TRP A 237 -35.06 -3.79 1.89
CA TRP A 237 -34.84 -5.17 2.32
C TRP A 237 -34.48 -5.21 3.80
N LEU A 238 -35.09 -6.12 4.54
CA LEU A 238 -34.65 -6.55 5.86
C LEU A 238 -33.59 -7.63 5.66
N LEU A 239 -32.39 -7.39 6.18
CA LEU A 239 -31.29 -8.35 6.17
C LEU A 239 -31.21 -9.06 7.52
N THR A 240 -31.04 -10.37 7.49
CA THR A 240 -30.85 -11.21 8.67
C THR A 240 -29.82 -12.30 8.38
N SER A 241 -29.42 -13.06 9.40
CA SER A 241 -28.56 -14.24 9.24
C SER A 241 -29.19 -15.36 8.38
N ALA A 242 -30.51 -15.38 8.24
CA ALA A 242 -31.24 -16.37 7.43
C ALA A 242 -31.40 -15.96 5.95
N GLY A 243 -31.19 -14.66 5.64
CA GLY A 243 -31.37 -14.14 4.28
C GLY A 243 -31.92 -12.73 4.25
N LYS A 244 -32.49 -12.35 3.11
CA LYS A 244 -33.13 -11.04 2.91
C LYS A 244 -34.66 -11.22 2.73
N ARG A 245 -35.42 -10.24 3.21
CA ARG A 245 -36.89 -10.19 3.04
C ARG A 245 -37.30 -8.80 2.54
N LEU A 246 -38.15 -8.76 1.52
CA LEU A 246 -38.70 -7.51 1.00
C LEU A 246 -39.63 -6.86 2.04
N VAL A 247 -39.44 -5.61 2.35
CA VAL A 247 -40.30 -4.80 3.22
C VAL A 247 -41.34 -4.11 2.37
N THR A 248 -42.61 -4.53 2.53
CA THR A 248 -43.75 -4.03 1.71
C THR A 248 -44.64 -3.05 2.47
N VAL A 249 -44.57 -3.03 3.80
CA VAL A 249 -45.40 -2.19 4.68
C VAL A 249 -44.49 -1.29 5.49
N GLY A 250 -44.81 0.00 5.54
CA GLY A 250 -44.01 0.99 6.28
C GLY A 250 -42.66 1.29 5.64
N SER A 251 -42.45 0.94 4.37
CA SER A 251 -41.18 1.21 3.66
C SER A 251 -40.87 2.71 3.52
N GLU A 252 -41.88 3.57 3.57
CA GLU A 252 -41.76 5.02 3.58
C GLU A 252 -41.01 5.54 4.83
N LEU A 253 -41.13 4.84 5.96
CA LEU A 253 -40.39 5.15 7.19
C LEU A 253 -38.91 4.78 7.10
N LEU A 254 -38.54 3.99 6.08
CA LEU A 254 -37.20 3.50 5.81
C LEU A 254 -36.58 4.15 4.56
N ALA A 255 -37.17 5.27 4.09
CA ALA A 255 -36.72 5.95 2.88
C ALA A 255 -35.25 6.43 2.96
N ASP A 256 -34.76 6.66 4.17
CA ASP A 256 -33.36 7.07 4.44
C ASP A 256 -32.42 5.89 4.70
N SER A 257 -32.89 4.64 4.54
CA SER A 257 -32.03 3.46 4.68
C SER A 257 -30.89 3.50 3.65
N PRO A 258 -29.71 2.98 3.98
CA PRO A 258 -28.56 2.95 3.09
C PRO A 258 -28.88 2.32 1.73
N LEU A 259 -28.29 2.86 0.66
CA LEU A 259 -28.43 2.35 -0.68
C LEU A 259 -27.22 1.44 -1.01
N LEU A 260 -27.47 0.16 -1.23
CA LEU A 260 -26.46 -0.83 -1.60
C LEU A 260 -26.71 -1.33 -3.05
N PRO A 261 -25.66 -1.77 -3.76
CA PRO A 261 -25.79 -2.22 -5.14
C PRO A 261 -26.62 -3.51 -5.24
N ASN A 262 -27.31 -3.69 -6.34
CA ASN A 262 -28.09 -4.91 -6.62
C ASN A 262 -27.24 -6.19 -6.56
N SER A 263 -25.97 -6.10 -6.94
CA SER A 263 -25.01 -7.21 -6.84
C SER A 263 -24.80 -7.72 -5.41
N PHE A 264 -24.90 -6.83 -4.41
CA PHE A 264 -24.87 -7.20 -3.00
C PHE A 264 -26.09 -8.08 -2.65
N PHE A 265 -27.30 -7.62 -2.98
CA PHE A 265 -28.52 -8.35 -2.68
C PHE A 265 -28.65 -9.66 -3.48
N ALA A 266 -28.09 -9.71 -4.69
CA ALA A 266 -28.13 -10.92 -5.52
C ALA A 266 -27.44 -12.13 -4.87
N ARG A 267 -26.52 -11.91 -3.94
CA ARG A 267 -25.81 -12.96 -3.21
C ARG A 267 -26.62 -13.54 -2.04
N ILE A 268 -27.54 -12.77 -1.49
CA ILE A 268 -28.29 -13.14 -0.27
C ILE A 268 -29.58 -13.84 -0.66
N ALA A 269 -29.85 -15.01 -0.08
CA ALA A 269 -31.09 -15.75 -0.34
C ALA A 269 -32.33 -14.93 0.06
N THR A 270 -33.38 -15.02 -0.74
CA THR A 270 -34.68 -14.42 -0.39
C THR A 270 -35.42 -15.34 0.55
N MET A 271 -35.95 -14.79 1.63
CA MET A 271 -36.88 -15.50 2.54
C MET A 271 -38.32 -15.24 2.11
N ASP A 272 -39.14 -16.22 2.30
CA ASP A 272 -40.60 -16.12 2.09
C ASP A 272 -41.30 -15.19 3.08
#